data_666337b42b8443fef5f8b02bc9a50697
#
_entry.id   666337b42b8443fef5f8b02bc9a50697
#
_cell.length_a   1.000
_cell.length_b   1.000
_cell.length_c   1.000
_cell.angle_alpha   90.00
_cell.angle_beta   90.00
_cell.angle_gamma   90.00
#
_symmetry.space_group_name_H-M   'P 1'
#
loop_
_entity.id
_entity.type
_entity.pdbx_description
1 polymer ?
#
loop_
_entity_poly.entity_id
_entity_poly.type
_entity_poly.pdbx_seq_one_letter_code
_entity_poly.pdbx_strand_id
1 'polypeptide(L)'
;MKKTLFWKKTLIAALLTLLPVDQTLAQLPSAPAPEKVEENALISQETGINYAPLQKLLAKQKWRDANEKTYQFFLKATGREVQGWIAQEQLKEFPCNDLRIMDQLWRKYSDNRFGFTVQFPIFVATGNRPGRLTTIEAYQDFGDRLGWHKGEDWIIFKENLNYSLSAPVGHLPAPRPEYLVTGGRLDYSNLAGRMVSCQLVSLPKAEKM
;
A
#
# COMPACT_ATOMS: atom_id res chain seq x y z
N MET A 1 -78.03 -40.88 -22.32
CA MET A 1 -77.42 -42.11 -21.91
C MET A 1 -75.95 -41.81 -21.66
N LYS A 2 -75.53 -41.69 -20.38
CA LYS A 2 -74.15 -41.32 -19.98
C LYS A 2 -73.41 -42.59 -19.55
N LYS A 3 -72.35 -42.93 -20.23
CA LYS A 3 -71.47 -44.06 -19.85
C LYS A 3 -70.35 -43.49 -18.95
N THR A 4 -70.31 -43.90 -17.70
CA THR A 4 -69.27 -43.63 -16.74
C THR A 4 -68.16 -44.64 -16.90
N LEU A 5 -66.96 -44.20 -17.17
CA LEU A 5 -65.74 -45.00 -17.27
C LEU A 5 -65.02 -45.01 -15.92
N PHE A 6 -64.97 -46.16 -15.30
CA PHE A 6 -64.22 -46.41 -14.05
C PHE A 6 -62.76 -46.61 -14.32
N TRP A 7 -61.87 -45.71 -13.79
CA TRP A 7 -60.45 -45.89 -13.90
C TRP A 7 -59.90 -46.47 -12.59
N LYS A 8 -59.37 -47.64 -12.66
CA LYS A 8 -58.72 -48.33 -11.56
C LYS A 8 -57.38 -47.66 -11.30
N LYS A 9 -57.16 -47.06 -10.11
CA LYS A 9 -55.86 -46.58 -9.63
C LYS A 9 -55.05 -47.74 -9.08
N THR A 10 -53.95 -48.08 -9.77
CA THR A 10 -52.95 -49.03 -9.29
C THR A 10 -51.97 -48.25 -8.40
N LEU A 11 -51.93 -48.54 -7.10
CA LEU A 11 -50.94 -48.03 -6.18
C LEU A 11 -49.62 -48.82 -6.34
N ILE A 12 -48.62 -48.19 -6.88
CA ILE A 12 -47.22 -48.70 -6.85
C ILE A 12 -46.55 -48.14 -5.60
N ALA A 13 -46.34 -48.99 -4.59
CA ALA A 13 -45.53 -48.62 -3.42
C ALA A 13 -44.04 -48.63 -3.80
N ALA A 14 -43.43 -47.47 -3.93
CA ALA A 14 -41.99 -47.32 -4.10
C ALA A 14 -41.32 -47.42 -2.72
N LEU A 15 -40.55 -48.49 -2.52
CA LEU A 15 -39.70 -48.66 -1.36
C LEU A 15 -38.48 -47.71 -1.51
N LEU A 16 -38.46 -46.59 -0.80
CA LEU A 16 -37.30 -45.74 -0.68
C LEU A 16 -36.31 -46.38 0.31
N THR A 17 -35.25 -46.98 -0.18
CA THR A 17 -34.07 -47.34 0.62
C THR A 17 -33.28 -46.06 0.96
N LEU A 18 -33.34 -45.63 2.21
CA LEU A 18 -32.51 -44.56 2.76
C LEU A 18 -31.07 -45.09 2.88
N LEU A 19 -30.18 -44.67 1.97
CA LEU A 19 -28.74 -44.80 2.16
C LEU A 19 -28.27 -43.79 3.19
N PRO A 20 -27.40 -44.14 4.13
CA PRO A 20 -26.78 -43.16 5.04
C PRO A 20 -25.89 -42.21 4.24
N VAL A 21 -26.23 -40.94 4.20
CA VAL A 21 -25.33 -39.88 3.70
C VAL A 21 -24.24 -39.66 4.75
N ASP A 22 -23.06 -40.19 4.42
CA ASP A 22 -21.86 -39.93 5.20
C ASP A 22 -21.50 -38.44 5.01
N GLN A 23 -21.88 -37.62 5.98
CA GLN A 23 -21.51 -36.20 6.02
C GLN A 23 -20.07 -36.09 6.56
N THR A 24 -19.09 -36.43 5.73
CA THR A 24 -17.74 -35.93 5.90
C THR A 24 -17.76 -34.43 5.63
N LEU A 25 -18.00 -33.63 6.68
CA LEU A 25 -17.72 -32.20 6.68
C LEU A 25 -16.22 -32.03 6.40
N ALA A 26 -15.88 -31.83 5.12
CA ALA A 26 -14.56 -31.37 4.75
C ALA A 26 -14.32 -30.04 5.46
N GLN A 27 -13.55 -30.07 6.54
CA GLN A 27 -13.06 -28.89 7.23
C GLN A 27 -12.26 -28.07 6.23
N LEU A 28 -12.85 -26.95 5.77
CA LEU A 28 -12.12 -25.93 5.03
C LEU A 28 -10.89 -25.56 5.87
N PRO A 29 -9.68 -25.53 5.29
CA PRO A 29 -8.51 -25.10 6.02
C PRO A 29 -8.76 -23.70 6.57
N SER A 30 -8.73 -23.57 7.89
CA SER A 30 -8.80 -22.27 8.56
C SER A 30 -7.71 -21.38 7.98
N ALA A 31 -8.10 -20.15 7.57
CA ALA A 31 -7.12 -19.14 7.15
C ALA A 31 -5.99 -19.07 8.19
N PRO A 32 -4.72 -19.04 7.77
CA PRO A 32 -3.61 -18.96 8.72
C PRO A 32 -3.83 -17.74 9.61
N ALA A 33 -3.70 -17.95 10.91
CA ALA A 33 -3.72 -16.88 11.91
C ALA A 33 -2.71 -15.80 11.47
N PRO A 34 -3.02 -14.50 11.65
CA PRO A 34 -2.10 -13.43 11.27
C PRO A 34 -0.75 -13.71 11.93
N GLU A 35 0.24 -13.97 11.09
CA GLU A 35 1.61 -14.26 11.52
C GLU A 35 2.06 -13.12 12.45
N LYS A 36 2.39 -13.46 13.70
CA LYS A 36 2.98 -12.50 14.63
C LYS A 36 4.25 -12.02 13.96
N VAL A 37 4.25 -10.77 13.46
CA VAL A 37 5.49 -10.12 13.03
C VAL A 37 6.40 -10.15 14.24
N GLU A 38 7.50 -10.90 14.16
CA GLU A 38 8.46 -10.97 15.24
C GLU A 38 8.83 -9.55 15.62
N GLU A 39 8.80 -9.25 16.91
CA GLU A 39 9.04 -7.88 17.41
C GLU A 39 10.40 -7.35 16.96
N ASN A 40 11.37 -8.24 16.73
CA ASN A 40 12.68 -7.94 16.17
C ASN A 40 12.62 -7.47 14.70
N ALA A 41 11.62 -7.86 13.91
CA ALA A 41 11.47 -7.42 12.52
C ALA A 41 11.05 -5.94 12.39
N LEU A 42 10.66 -5.30 13.49
CA LEU A 42 10.27 -3.89 13.52
C LEU A 42 11.42 -2.95 13.95
N ILE A 43 12.58 -3.50 14.30
CA ILE A 43 13.76 -2.71 14.67
C ILE A 43 14.71 -2.70 13.49
N SER A 44 15.04 -1.50 13.00
CA SER A 44 16.02 -1.37 11.94
C SER A 44 17.39 -1.84 12.40
N GLN A 45 18.01 -2.71 11.63
CA GLN A 45 19.38 -3.17 11.88
C GLN A 45 20.44 -2.11 11.49
N GLU A 46 20.06 -1.13 10.66
CA GLU A 46 20.96 -0.05 10.28
C GLU A 46 20.97 1.10 11.29
N THR A 47 19.78 1.47 11.83
CA THR A 47 19.64 2.65 12.67
C THR A 47 19.22 2.34 14.12
N GLY A 48 18.80 1.12 14.42
CA GLY A 48 18.23 0.75 15.71
C GLY A 48 16.84 1.32 16.00
N ILE A 49 16.22 1.98 15.01
CA ILE A 49 14.88 2.59 15.18
C ILE A 49 13.83 1.50 15.28
N ASN A 50 12.96 1.62 16.29
CA ASN A 50 11.80 0.74 16.49
C ASN A 50 10.57 1.35 15.80
N TYR A 51 10.01 0.63 14.82
CA TYR A 51 8.84 1.02 14.03
C TYR A 51 7.50 0.51 14.59
N ALA A 52 7.47 -0.14 15.76
CA ALA A 52 6.24 -0.58 16.41
C ALA A 52 5.20 0.54 16.62
N PRO A 53 5.57 1.80 16.90
CA PRO A 53 4.60 2.90 16.93
C PRO A 53 3.86 3.12 15.62
N LEU A 54 4.55 3.03 14.46
CA LEU A 54 3.93 3.12 13.14
C LEU A 54 2.99 1.95 12.90
N GLN A 55 3.44 0.72 13.20
CA GLN A 55 2.61 -0.48 13.11
C GLN A 55 1.29 -0.33 13.88
N LYS A 56 1.35 0.16 15.12
CA LYS A 56 0.17 0.36 15.97
C LYS A 56 -0.84 1.36 15.38
N LEU A 57 -0.35 2.41 14.72
CA LEU A 57 -1.20 3.41 14.07
C LEU A 57 -1.87 2.82 12.82
N LEU A 58 -1.10 2.14 11.98
CA LEU A 58 -1.60 1.50 10.77
C LEU A 58 -2.59 0.38 11.06
N ALA A 59 -2.32 -0.46 12.07
CA ALA A 59 -3.24 -1.51 12.51
C ALA A 59 -4.59 -0.97 13.00
N LYS A 60 -4.61 0.26 13.52
CA LYS A 60 -5.83 0.96 13.95
C LYS A 60 -6.42 1.85 12.84
N GLN A 61 -5.89 1.78 11.63
CA GLN A 61 -6.27 2.60 10.47
C GLN A 61 -6.23 4.13 10.77
N LYS A 62 -5.36 4.55 11.67
CA LYS A 62 -5.10 5.96 11.97
C LYS A 62 -4.17 6.55 10.91
N TRP A 63 -4.67 6.66 9.68
CA TRP A 63 -3.88 6.98 8.50
C TRP A 63 -3.17 8.34 8.58
N ARG A 64 -3.84 9.37 9.13
CA ARG A 64 -3.24 10.70 9.33
C ARG A 64 -2.06 10.63 10.30
N ASP A 65 -2.27 10.02 11.46
CA ASP A 65 -1.23 9.89 12.48
C ASP A 65 -0.07 9.02 11.97
N ALA A 66 -0.39 7.98 11.19
CA ALA A 66 0.61 7.13 10.57
C ALA A 66 1.45 7.87 9.52
N ASN A 67 0.82 8.74 8.72
CA ASN A 67 1.53 9.58 7.75
C ASN A 67 2.50 10.53 8.46
N GLU A 68 2.05 11.22 9.49
CA GLU A 68 2.90 12.09 10.31
C GLU A 68 4.03 11.31 10.99
N LYS A 69 3.71 10.14 11.56
CA LYS A 69 4.72 9.28 12.19
C LYS A 69 5.76 8.79 11.20
N THR A 70 5.37 8.49 9.96
CA THR A 70 6.29 8.11 8.88
C THR A 70 7.30 9.22 8.63
N TYR A 71 6.83 10.47 8.54
CA TYR A 71 7.73 11.60 8.36
C TYR A 71 8.70 11.77 9.54
N GLN A 72 8.22 11.66 10.78
CA GLN A 72 9.08 11.71 11.97
C GLN A 72 10.17 10.63 11.92
N PHE A 73 9.85 9.43 11.41
CA PHE A 73 10.84 8.38 11.21
C PHE A 73 11.86 8.72 10.12
N PHE A 74 11.43 9.38 9.05
CA PHE A 74 12.37 9.87 8.04
C PHE A 74 13.37 10.85 8.65
N LEU A 75 12.90 11.81 9.44
CA LEU A 75 13.76 12.77 10.14
C LEU A 75 14.72 12.05 11.10
N LYS A 76 14.20 11.10 11.88
CA LYS A 76 14.98 10.34 12.86
C LYS A 76 16.06 9.50 12.19
N ALA A 77 15.72 8.77 11.12
CA ALA A 77 16.65 7.91 10.40
C ALA A 77 17.79 8.72 9.71
N THR A 78 17.58 10.00 9.46
CA THR A 78 18.56 10.90 8.86
C THR A 78 19.23 11.85 9.87
N GLY A 79 18.88 11.76 11.18
CA GLY A 79 19.39 12.65 12.21
C GLY A 79 18.96 14.11 12.04
N ARG A 80 17.78 14.35 11.45
CA ARG A 80 17.28 15.69 11.08
C ARG A 80 16.07 16.13 11.91
N GLU A 81 15.85 15.53 13.06
CA GLU A 81 14.69 15.82 13.93
C GLU A 81 14.65 17.30 14.38
N VAL A 82 15.81 17.88 14.67
CA VAL A 82 15.92 19.29 15.09
C VAL A 82 15.67 20.24 13.92
N GLN A 83 16.20 19.92 12.73
CA GLN A 83 16.05 20.75 11.53
C GLN A 83 14.63 20.68 10.96
N GLY A 84 13.94 19.56 11.13
CA GLY A 84 12.58 19.36 10.65
C GLY A 84 12.46 19.17 9.14
N TRP A 85 13.56 19.03 8.40
CA TRP A 85 13.60 18.77 6.95
C TRP A 85 14.82 17.93 6.59
N ILE A 86 14.78 17.26 5.43
CA ILE A 86 15.80 16.32 4.95
C ILE A 86 16.43 16.89 3.67
N ALA A 87 17.76 16.90 3.61
CA ALA A 87 18.47 17.29 2.40
C ALA A 87 18.43 16.17 1.34
N GLN A 88 18.58 16.57 0.07
CA GLN A 88 18.52 15.63 -1.06
C GLN A 88 19.59 14.53 -0.96
N GLU A 89 20.77 14.86 -0.51
CA GLU A 89 21.87 13.93 -0.27
C GLU A 89 21.48 12.84 0.74
N GLN A 90 20.77 13.24 1.79
CA GLN A 90 20.30 12.31 2.81
C GLN A 90 19.20 11.37 2.30
N LEU A 91 18.37 11.83 1.36
CA LEU A 91 17.40 10.95 0.70
C LEU A 91 18.08 9.91 -0.19
N LYS A 92 19.17 10.28 -0.87
CA LYS A 92 19.98 9.37 -1.69
C LYS A 92 20.64 8.28 -0.85
N GLU A 93 21.02 8.60 0.38
CA GLU A 93 21.70 7.72 1.31
C GLU A 93 20.76 7.15 2.40
N PHE A 94 19.45 7.33 2.26
CA PHE A 94 18.49 6.91 3.26
C PHE A 94 18.65 5.42 3.61
N PRO A 95 18.61 5.02 4.91
CA PRO A 95 18.82 3.63 5.32
C PRO A 95 17.83 2.66 4.65
N CYS A 96 18.34 1.62 3.97
CA CYS A 96 17.52 0.72 3.19
C CYS A 96 16.59 -0.14 4.07
N ASN A 97 17.07 -0.56 5.23
CA ASN A 97 16.28 -1.37 6.14
C ASN A 97 15.10 -0.57 6.69
N ASP A 98 15.31 0.68 7.04
CA ASP A 98 14.27 1.61 7.51
C ASP A 98 13.19 1.84 6.45
N LEU A 99 13.62 2.11 5.21
CA LEU A 99 12.70 2.30 4.09
C LEU A 99 11.87 1.04 3.83
N ARG A 100 12.50 -0.14 3.89
CA ARG A 100 11.82 -1.43 3.71
C ARG A 100 10.79 -1.70 4.80
N ILE A 101 11.13 -1.47 6.07
CA ILE A 101 10.21 -1.70 7.19
C ILE A 101 8.98 -0.79 7.04
N MET A 102 9.18 0.50 6.78
CA MET A 102 8.07 1.44 6.61
C MET A 102 7.18 1.05 5.43
N ASP A 103 7.76 0.71 4.26
CA ASP A 103 7.00 0.30 3.09
C ASP A 103 6.18 -0.97 3.34
N GLN A 104 6.79 -1.99 3.95
CA GLN A 104 6.11 -3.24 4.30
C GLN A 104 4.93 -3.01 5.25
N LEU A 105 5.09 -2.12 6.24
CA LEU A 105 4.01 -1.78 7.17
C LEU A 105 2.85 -1.09 6.45
N TRP A 106 3.12 -0.08 5.62
CA TRP A 106 2.09 0.60 4.85
C TRP A 106 1.33 -0.37 3.94
N ARG A 107 2.04 -1.21 3.19
CA ARG A 107 1.44 -2.20 2.30
C ARG A 107 0.61 -3.23 3.06
N LYS A 108 1.15 -3.78 4.14
CA LYS A 108 0.48 -4.81 4.94
C LYS A 108 -0.88 -4.34 5.46
N TYR A 109 -0.94 -3.16 6.06
CA TYR A 109 -2.17 -2.69 6.72
C TYR A 109 -3.15 -2.00 5.79
N SER A 110 -2.77 -1.71 4.55
CA SER A 110 -3.64 -1.13 3.53
C SER A 110 -4.03 -2.11 2.42
N ASP A 111 -3.72 -3.38 2.57
CA ASP A 111 -3.91 -4.40 1.52
C ASP A 111 -3.24 -3.99 0.19
N ASN A 112 -1.97 -3.61 0.27
CA ASN A 112 -1.17 -3.10 -0.85
C ASN A 112 -1.74 -1.86 -1.55
N ARG A 113 -2.65 -1.13 -0.91
CA ARG A 113 -3.18 0.11 -1.48
C ARG A 113 -2.21 1.27 -1.33
N PHE A 114 -1.44 1.29 -0.24
CA PHE A 114 -0.52 2.35 0.15
C PHE A 114 0.91 1.82 0.33
N GLY A 115 1.89 2.70 0.17
CA GLY A 115 3.31 2.37 0.33
C GLY A 115 4.16 3.03 -0.76
N PHE A 116 5.45 3.16 -0.49
CA PHE A 116 6.40 3.77 -1.42
C PHE A 116 6.58 2.92 -2.68
N THR A 117 6.64 1.60 -2.51
CA THR A 117 6.75 0.67 -3.66
C THR A 117 5.46 0.58 -4.47
N VAL A 118 4.32 0.99 -3.91
CA VAL A 118 3.04 1.14 -4.64
C VAL A 118 3.04 2.43 -5.47
N GLN A 119 3.65 3.49 -4.98
CA GLN A 119 3.80 4.77 -5.69
C GLN A 119 4.76 4.66 -6.89
N PHE A 120 5.79 3.84 -6.76
CA PHE A 120 6.89 3.75 -7.71
C PHE A 120 6.45 3.43 -9.15
N PRO A 121 5.64 2.41 -9.44
CA PRO A 121 5.19 2.14 -10.81
C PRO A 121 4.35 3.28 -11.38
N ILE A 122 3.59 3.99 -10.55
CA ILE A 122 2.82 5.17 -10.97
C ILE A 122 3.79 6.30 -11.36
N PHE A 123 4.84 6.53 -10.55
CA PHE A 123 5.88 7.51 -10.83
C PHE A 123 6.58 7.26 -12.17
N VAL A 124 6.94 6.02 -12.45
CA VAL A 124 7.59 5.66 -13.71
C VAL A 124 6.63 5.75 -14.90
N ALA A 125 5.37 5.31 -14.72
CA ALA A 125 4.35 5.33 -15.78
C ALA A 125 3.96 6.75 -16.23
N THR A 126 4.22 7.76 -15.41
CA THR A 126 4.02 9.19 -15.76
C THR A 126 5.25 9.84 -16.43
N GLY A 127 6.23 9.01 -16.84
CA GLY A 127 7.44 9.49 -17.53
C GLY A 127 8.54 9.99 -16.61
N ASN A 128 8.34 9.91 -15.30
CA ASN A 128 9.35 10.27 -14.32
C ASN A 128 10.47 9.23 -14.26
N ARG A 129 11.67 9.66 -13.86
CA ARG A 129 12.85 8.79 -13.80
C ARG A 129 13.49 8.85 -12.41
N PRO A 130 13.69 7.70 -11.75
CA PRO A 130 14.32 7.63 -10.44
C PRO A 130 15.73 8.27 -10.46
N GLY A 131 16.02 9.09 -9.44
CA GLY A 131 17.30 9.77 -9.28
C GLY A 131 17.56 10.92 -10.26
N ARG A 132 16.59 11.32 -11.07
CA ARG A 132 16.72 12.41 -12.05
C ARG A 132 15.63 13.46 -11.87
N LEU A 133 15.97 14.72 -12.11
CA LEU A 133 14.97 15.78 -12.13
C LEU A 133 13.95 15.49 -13.23
N THR A 134 12.69 15.53 -12.88
CA THR A 134 11.55 15.31 -13.76
C THR A 134 11.01 16.62 -14.33
N THR A 135 10.26 16.55 -15.43
CA THR A 135 9.51 17.73 -15.92
C THR A 135 8.39 18.09 -14.95
N ILE A 136 7.89 19.31 -15.06
CA ILE A 136 6.75 19.75 -14.23
C ILE A 136 5.52 18.90 -14.56
N GLU A 137 5.25 18.73 -15.85
CA GLU A 137 4.08 18.01 -16.36
C GLU A 137 4.06 16.54 -15.90
N ALA A 138 5.19 15.85 -16.04
CA ALA A 138 5.29 14.46 -15.59
C ALA A 138 5.08 14.32 -14.08
N TYR A 139 5.55 15.30 -13.29
CA TYR A 139 5.37 15.30 -11.85
C TYR A 139 3.94 15.68 -11.44
N GLN A 140 3.30 16.59 -12.17
CA GLN A 140 1.88 16.91 -11.98
C GLN A 140 0.98 15.69 -12.29
N ASP A 141 1.21 15.00 -13.44
CA ASP A 141 0.47 13.76 -13.75
C ASP A 141 0.65 12.70 -12.65
N PHE A 142 1.85 12.56 -12.09
CA PHE A 142 2.08 11.71 -10.93
C PHE A 142 1.25 12.16 -9.72
N GLY A 143 1.26 13.45 -9.42
CA GLY A 143 0.47 14.03 -8.33
C GLY A 143 -1.04 13.85 -8.53
N ASP A 144 -1.53 14.02 -9.75
CA ASP A 144 -2.95 13.81 -10.10
C ASP A 144 -3.38 12.36 -9.85
N ARG A 145 -2.56 11.39 -10.29
CA ARG A 145 -2.86 9.96 -10.09
C ARG A 145 -2.86 9.55 -8.63
N LEU A 146 -2.01 10.18 -7.83
CA LEU A 146 -1.99 9.93 -6.38
C LEU A 146 -3.03 10.76 -5.61
N GLY A 147 -3.69 11.73 -6.26
CA GLY A 147 -4.60 12.65 -5.61
C GLY A 147 -3.88 13.67 -4.70
N TRP A 148 -2.64 14.02 -5.04
CA TRP A 148 -1.84 15.06 -4.38
C TRP A 148 -1.93 16.40 -5.10
N HIS A 149 -2.30 16.38 -6.38
CA HIS A 149 -2.45 17.54 -7.24
C HIS A 149 -3.84 17.51 -7.88
N LYS A 150 -4.42 18.67 -8.15
CA LYS A 150 -5.71 18.81 -8.85
C LYS A 150 -5.79 20.17 -9.53
N GLY A 151 -5.86 20.17 -10.87
CA GLY A 151 -5.84 21.38 -11.66
C GLY A 151 -4.49 22.09 -11.54
N GLU A 152 -4.45 23.27 -10.95
CA GLU A 152 -3.22 24.03 -10.70
C GLU A 152 -2.73 23.91 -9.25
N ASP A 153 -3.46 23.21 -8.39
CA ASP A 153 -3.24 23.17 -6.96
C ASP A 153 -2.64 21.84 -6.48
N TRP A 154 -1.58 21.93 -5.67
CA TRP A 154 -1.09 20.82 -4.87
C TRP A 154 -1.91 20.71 -3.59
N ILE A 155 -2.79 19.71 -3.54
CA ILE A 155 -3.79 19.54 -2.46
C ILE A 155 -3.14 19.21 -1.12
N ILE A 156 -1.98 18.56 -1.15
CA ILE A 156 -1.26 18.15 0.06
C ILE A 156 -0.85 19.32 0.95
N PHE A 157 -0.82 20.55 0.43
CA PHE A 157 -0.55 21.75 1.23
C PHE A 157 -1.76 22.24 2.04
N LYS A 158 -2.97 21.77 1.71
CA LYS A 158 -4.21 22.36 2.22
C LYS A 158 -4.88 21.49 3.30
N GLU A 159 -4.16 20.57 3.91
CA GLU A 159 -4.71 19.60 4.89
C GLU A 159 -5.87 18.72 4.34
N ASN A 160 -6.08 18.75 3.03
CA ASN A 160 -7.21 18.13 2.36
C ASN A 160 -6.91 16.70 1.83
N LEU A 161 -5.86 16.06 2.31
CA LEU A 161 -5.56 14.68 1.96
C LEU A 161 -6.65 13.74 2.46
N ASN A 162 -6.96 12.75 1.63
CA ASN A 162 -7.92 11.71 2.01
C ASN A 162 -7.23 10.63 2.86
N TYR A 163 -7.36 10.73 4.17
CA TYR A 163 -6.83 9.74 5.11
C TYR A 163 -7.77 8.56 5.30
N SER A 164 -8.16 7.90 4.22
CA SER A 164 -8.99 6.70 4.26
C SER A 164 -8.62 5.71 3.15
N LEU A 165 -9.12 4.48 3.22
CA LEU A 165 -8.95 3.48 2.16
C LEU A 165 -9.70 3.82 0.87
N SER A 166 -10.55 4.86 0.84
CA SER A 166 -11.17 5.36 -0.40
C SER A 166 -10.25 6.27 -1.21
N ALA A 167 -9.09 6.68 -0.65
CA ALA A 167 -8.10 7.46 -1.37
C ALA A 167 -7.54 6.72 -2.59
N PRO A 168 -6.98 7.40 -3.60
CA PRO A 168 -6.31 6.75 -4.72
C PRO A 168 -5.23 5.76 -4.29
N VAL A 169 -4.94 4.78 -5.13
CA VAL A 169 -3.82 3.85 -4.91
C VAL A 169 -2.51 4.64 -4.86
N GLY A 170 -1.67 4.38 -3.86
CA GLY A 170 -0.43 5.12 -3.65
C GLY A 170 -0.57 6.47 -2.97
N HIS A 171 -1.80 6.90 -2.59
CA HIS A 171 -2.02 8.20 -1.96
C HIS A 171 -1.18 8.42 -0.69
N LEU A 172 -0.98 7.38 0.10
CA LEU A 172 -0.21 7.41 1.34
C LEU A 172 1.01 6.46 1.28
N PRO A 173 2.07 6.74 2.04
CA PRO A 173 2.31 7.97 2.76
C PRO A 173 2.56 9.14 1.80
N ALA A 174 2.00 10.30 2.13
CA ALA A 174 2.19 11.51 1.36
C ALA A 174 3.40 12.30 1.91
N PRO A 175 4.21 12.91 1.04
CA PRO A 175 5.30 13.77 1.49
C PRO A 175 4.76 15.01 2.21
N ARG A 176 5.59 15.66 3.01
CA ARG A 176 5.23 16.95 3.61
C ARG A 176 5.22 18.06 2.58
N PRO A 177 4.36 19.06 2.80
CA PRO A 177 4.20 20.20 1.90
C PRO A 177 5.49 20.96 1.58
N GLU A 178 6.37 21.10 2.55
CA GLU A 178 7.62 21.87 2.43
C GLU A 178 8.53 21.39 1.31
N TYR A 179 8.47 20.10 0.98
CA TYR A 179 9.30 19.49 -0.07
C TYR A 179 8.83 19.78 -1.48
N LEU A 180 7.59 20.16 -1.66
CA LEU A 180 7.01 20.33 -3.00
C LEU A 180 7.24 21.72 -3.59
N VAL A 181 7.53 22.72 -2.72
CA VAL A 181 7.67 24.11 -3.17
C VAL A 181 9.00 24.36 -3.85
N THR A 182 10.09 23.82 -3.34
CA THR A 182 11.44 24.13 -3.83
C THR A 182 12.21 22.95 -4.40
N GLY A 183 11.94 21.74 -3.93
CA GLY A 183 12.72 20.56 -4.29
C GLY A 183 11.92 19.28 -4.48
N GLY A 184 10.60 19.29 -4.24
CA GLY A 184 9.77 18.09 -4.12
C GLY A 184 9.85 17.12 -5.28
N ARG A 185 9.99 17.61 -6.51
CA ARG A 185 10.20 16.76 -7.70
C ARG A 185 11.49 15.98 -7.63
N LEU A 186 12.57 16.65 -7.20
CA LEU A 186 13.87 16.00 -7.08
C LEU A 186 13.94 15.11 -5.82
N ASP A 187 13.27 15.53 -4.75
CA ASP A 187 13.24 14.77 -3.49
C ASP A 187 12.52 13.43 -3.67
N TYR A 188 11.34 13.44 -4.29
CA TYR A 188 10.66 12.17 -4.59
C TYR A 188 11.46 11.33 -5.59
N SER A 189 12.06 11.95 -6.60
CA SER A 189 12.92 11.26 -7.55
C SER A 189 14.15 10.62 -6.89
N ASN A 190 14.76 11.30 -5.91
CA ASN A 190 15.86 10.75 -5.12
C ASN A 190 15.40 9.58 -4.25
N LEU A 191 14.23 9.69 -3.61
CA LEU A 191 13.63 8.58 -2.86
C LEU A 191 13.34 7.38 -3.79
N ALA A 192 12.81 7.64 -4.99
CA ALA A 192 12.58 6.60 -6.00
C ALA A 192 13.89 5.95 -6.45
N GLY A 193 14.95 6.74 -6.64
CA GLY A 193 16.31 6.25 -6.92
C GLY A 193 16.85 5.39 -5.77
N ARG A 194 16.59 5.80 -4.53
CA ARG A 194 17.00 5.04 -3.35
C ARG A 194 16.24 3.70 -3.26
N MET A 195 14.94 3.66 -3.56
CA MET A 195 14.20 2.40 -3.64
C MET A 195 14.82 1.41 -4.63
N VAL A 196 15.30 1.89 -5.79
CA VAL A 196 16.00 1.05 -6.77
C VAL A 196 17.33 0.55 -6.19
N SER A 197 18.15 1.43 -5.61
CA SER A 197 19.45 1.08 -5.01
C SER A 197 19.30 0.10 -3.85
N CYS A 198 18.23 0.22 -3.06
CA CYS A 198 17.92 -0.70 -1.97
C CYS A 198 17.24 -2.00 -2.43
N GLN A 199 17.07 -2.20 -3.74
CA GLN A 199 16.41 -3.38 -4.32
C GLN A 199 14.97 -3.60 -3.79
N LEU A 200 14.26 -2.53 -3.41
CA LEU A 200 12.85 -2.59 -3.06
C LEU A 200 11.98 -2.69 -4.32
N VAL A 201 12.44 -2.09 -5.39
CA VAL A 201 11.79 -2.04 -6.70
C VAL A 201 12.82 -2.25 -7.81
N SER A 202 12.36 -2.65 -8.99
CA SER A 202 13.17 -2.72 -10.20
C SER A 202 12.61 -1.78 -11.27
N LEU A 203 13.50 -1.23 -12.09
CA LEU A 203 13.07 -0.50 -13.29
C LEU A 203 12.40 -1.47 -14.26
N PRO A 204 11.34 -1.04 -14.97
CA PRO A 204 10.81 -1.81 -16.08
C PRO A 204 11.94 -2.10 -17.08
N LYS A 205 12.00 -3.32 -17.57
CA LYS A 205 12.93 -3.65 -18.67
C LYS A 205 12.62 -2.70 -19.82
N ALA A 206 13.66 -1.99 -20.33
CA ALA A 206 13.48 -1.21 -21.54
C ALA A 206 12.97 -2.16 -22.63
N GLU A 207 11.75 -1.92 -23.12
CA GLU A 207 11.28 -2.58 -24.33
C GLU A 207 12.28 -2.21 -25.42
N LYS A 208 12.90 -3.22 -26.02
CA LYS A 208 13.74 -3.02 -27.21
C LYS A 208 12.79 -2.55 -28.30
N MET A 209 12.81 -1.25 -28.59
CA MET A 209 12.26 -0.73 -29.83
C MET A 209 13.07 -1.24 -31.01
#